data_b87fb6ab3df6192a2cab580f17c24286
#
_entry.id   b87fb6ab3df6192a2cab580f17c24286
#
_cell.length_a   1.000
_cell.length_b   1.000
_cell.length_c   1.000
_cell.angle_alpha   90.00
_cell.angle_beta   90.00
_cell.angle_gamma   90.00
#
_symmetry.space_group_name_H-M   'P 1'
#
loop_
_entity.id
_entity.type
_entity.pdbx_description
1 polymer ?
#
loop_
_entity_poly.entity_id
_entity_poly.type
_entity_poly.pdbx_seq_one_letter_code
_entity_poly.pdbx_strand_id
1 'polypeptide(L)'
;MPARTLLTSSIILASFAASAIAEQGPADPVMFDGSYKSLQPMGDVAGPAELDVHGEGFYVPSTPETVQWGYLPNRDSEPVLTVPSGSVVTFDTLSHEGLLEDQGRNPEAYFAGFEVTREFVLDDAIQITGSDMAHDFAADGPHVVTGPIAIEGAEPGDILKIETLSIIPRTGYGVISNRHGKGALPGEFPETSAPAADASAENPEGYQNVSVFTPILEREGQFYGALHTAAGETVEFPIRPFMGLMGVASDTSDLVHSVPPAAYGGNMDINELGAGSTLYLPINVAGALFYTGDPHAAQGDGEVALTALEHSMRPTFRLTVLKPGDEGLPVSGDIVHPVAETEDYWIAIGLNEDLDEAMKEAVRQSIGLLTGRYEMDRATALAYLSAGVDFEVSQVVDKTKGVHALIPKTDFSGLAVN
;
A
#
# COMPACT_ATOMS: atom_id res chain seq x y z
N MET A 1 -60.71 -52.99 4.33
CA MET A 1 -59.36 -52.99 4.88
C MET A 1 -58.41 -52.62 3.75
N PRO A 2 -57.80 -51.45 3.74
CA PRO A 2 -56.87 -51.08 2.69
C PRO A 2 -55.44 -51.43 3.11
N ALA A 3 -54.66 -51.94 2.15
CA ALA A 3 -53.27 -52.30 2.27
C ALA A 3 -52.39 -51.11 2.44
N ARG A 4 -51.44 -51.17 3.39
CA ARG A 4 -50.37 -50.17 3.58
C ARG A 4 -49.23 -50.54 2.69
N THR A 5 -48.89 -49.63 1.76
CA THR A 5 -47.68 -49.69 0.95
C THR A 5 -46.55 -49.10 1.76
N LEU A 6 -45.52 -49.90 2.03
CA LEU A 6 -44.23 -49.46 2.62
C LEU A 6 -43.37 -48.85 1.52
N LEU A 7 -43.08 -47.55 1.63
CA LEU A 7 -42.03 -46.87 0.86
C LEU A 7 -40.70 -47.15 1.55
N THR A 8 -39.82 -47.91 0.91
CA THR A 8 -38.42 -48.03 1.29
C THR A 8 -37.64 -46.86 0.70
N SER A 9 -37.20 -45.93 1.56
CA SER A 9 -36.29 -44.84 1.19
C SER A 9 -34.86 -45.44 1.09
N SER A 10 -34.33 -45.52 -0.12
CA SER A 10 -32.92 -45.84 -0.37
C SER A 10 -32.10 -44.59 -0.10
N ILE A 11 -31.30 -44.61 0.95
CA ILE A 11 -30.25 -43.59 1.24
C ILE A 11 -29.09 -43.87 0.31
N ILE A 12 -28.89 -43.04 -0.69
CA ILE A 12 -27.66 -43.05 -1.52
C ILE A 12 -26.59 -42.33 -0.67
N LEU A 13 -25.66 -43.13 -0.11
CA LEU A 13 -24.40 -42.61 0.40
C LEU A 13 -23.54 -42.20 -0.78
N ALA A 14 -23.46 -40.91 -1.04
CA ALA A 14 -22.42 -40.35 -1.91
C ALA A 14 -21.09 -40.39 -1.12
N SER A 15 -20.26 -41.35 -1.47
CA SER A 15 -18.85 -41.38 -1.05
C SER A 15 -18.13 -40.21 -1.75
N PHE A 16 -17.88 -39.13 -1.05
CA PHE A 16 -16.87 -38.16 -1.47
C PHE A 16 -15.51 -38.86 -1.36
N ALA A 17 -14.96 -39.26 -2.48
CA ALA A 17 -13.55 -39.56 -2.59
C ALA A 17 -12.82 -38.23 -2.37
N ALA A 18 -12.21 -38.08 -1.19
CA ALA A 18 -11.19 -37.06 -1.00
C ALA A 18 -10.05 -37.41 -1.97
N SER A 19 -10.00 -36.76 -3.10
CA SER A 19 -8.79 -36.71 -3.91
C SER A 19 -7.72 -36.09 -3.03
N ALA A 20 -6.67 -36.84 -2.72
CA ALA A 20 -5.46 -36.28 -2.18
C ALA A 20 -5.01 -35.20 -3.17
N ILE A 21 -5.17 -33.95 -2.80
CA ILE A 21 -4.51 -32.83 -3.46
C ILE A 21 -3.04 -33.11 -3.14
N ALA A 22 -2.27 -33.54 -4.13
CA ALA A 22 -0.83 -33.57 -4.01
C ALA A 22 -0.39 -32.16 -3.61
N GLU A 23 0.52 -32.04 -2.65
CA GLU A 23 1.27 -30.83 -2.37
C GLU A 23 1.92 -30.36 -3.69
N GLN A 24 1.23 -29.51 -4.41
CA GLN A 24 1.79 -28.82 -5.57
C GLN A 24 2.39 -27.56 -5.02
N GLY A 25 3.69 -27.45 -5.08
CA GLY A 25 4.37 -26.17 -4.89
C GLY A 25 3.81 -25.11 -5.86
N PRO A 26 4.16 -23.84 -5.66
CA PRO A 26 3.73 -22.77 -6.57
C PRO A 26 4.09 -23.15 -8.03
N ALA A 27 3.25 -22.71 -8.97
CA ALA A 27 3.53 -22.89 -10.39
C ALA A 27 4.87 -22.21 -10.75
N ASP A 28 5.54 -22.71 -11.78
CA ASP A 28 6.75 -22.05 -12.28
C ASP A 28 6.42 -20.59 -12.61
N PRO A 29 7.26 -19.61 -12.18
CA PRO A 29 7.00 -18.21 -12.39
C PRO A 29 6.98 -17.83 -13.88
N VAL A 30 6.18 -16.85 -14.25
CA VAL A 30 6.32 -16.18 -15.55
C VAL A 30 7.63 -15.42 -15.52
N MET A 31 8.51 -15.69 -16.47
CA MET A 31 9.84 -15.09 -16.49
C MET A 31 9.80 -13.67 -17.06
N PHE A 32 10.73 -12.82 -16.62
CA PHE A 32 10.89 -11.47 -17.15
C PHE A 32 11.41 -11.51 -18.59
N ASP A 33 10.76 -10.79 -19.50
CA ASP A 33 11.08 -10.79 -20.93
C ASP A 33 12.02 -9.65 -21.37
N GLY A 34 12.40 -8.75 -20.45
CA GLY A 34 13.26 -7.59 -20.72
C GLY A 34 12.60 -6.47 -21.54
N SER A 35 11.29 -6.50 -21.73
CA SER A 35 10.58 -5.51 -22.55
C SER A 35 10.48 -4.14 -21.88
N TYR A 36 10.43 -4.09 -20.55
CA TYR A 36 10.33 -2.87 -19.77
C TYR A 36 11.68 -2.42 -19.24
N LYS A 37 12.13 -1.22 -19.60
CA LYS A 37 13.37 -0.65 -19.08
C LYS A 37 13.17 -0.08 -17.69
N SER A 38 14.01 -0.49 -16.74
CA SER A 38 13.98 0.05 -15.38
C SER A 38 14.32 1.53 -15.35
N LEU A 39 13.53 2.30 -14.59
CA LEU A 39 13.77 3.70 -14.32
C LEU A 39 14.72 3.82 -13.13
N GLN A 40 16.01 3.91 -13.42
CA GLN A 40 17.04 4.18 -12.42
C GLN A 40 16.83 5.55 -11.75
N PRO A 41 17.46 5.83 -10.60
CA PRO A 41 17.44 7.17 -10.00
C PRO A 41 17.77 8.26 -11.03
N MET A 42 17.16 9.44 -10.90
CA MET A 42 17.33 10.52 -11.88
C MET A 42 18.72 11.14 -11.80
N GLY A 43 19.56 10.92 -12.81
CA GLY A 43 20.82 11.59 -13.03
C GLY A 43 21.89 11.34 -11.96
N ASP A 44 22.93 12.23 -11.94
CA ASP A 44 23.99 12.24 -10.92
C ASP A 44 23.52 12.85 -9.57
N VAL A 45 22.22 12.78 -9.26
CA VAL A 45 21.63 13.37 -8.06
C VAL A 45 21.79 12.40 -6.90
N ALA A 46 22.83 12.59 -6.12
CA ALA A 46 23.12 11.81 -4.92
C ALA A 46 22.23 12.16 -3.71
N GLY A 47 21.23 13.04 -3.88
CA GLY A 47 20.35 13.52 -2.81
C GLY A 47 19.20 14.36 -3.35
N PRO A 48 18.33 14.92 -2.46
CA PRO A 48 17.23 15.77 -2.86
C PRO A 48 17.69 16.98 -3.68
N ALA A 49 16.95 17.28 -4.76
CA ALA A 49 17.30 18.35 -5.69
C ALA A 49 16.06 19.09 -6.20
N GLU A 50 16.27 20.36 -6.57
CA GLU A 50 15.33 21.10 -7.38
C GLU A 50 15.41 20.61 -8.83
N LEU A 51 14.28 20.25 -9.42
CA LEU A 51 14.19 19.81 -10.81
C LEU A 51 13.87 20.99 -11.71
N ASP A 52 14.78 21.33 -12.64
CA ASP A 52 14.52 22.27 -13.71
C ASP A 52 13.81 21.57 -14.89
N VAL A 53 12.65 20.98 -14.62
CA VAL A 53 11.76 20.44 -15.65
C VAL A 53 10.53 21.32 -15.70
N HIS A 54 10.60 22.42 -16.45
CA HIS A 54 9.62 23.50 -16.53
C HIS A 54 9.47 24.36 -15.27
N GLY A 55 10.52 24.43 -14.42
CA GLY A 55 10.70 25.56 -13.49
C GLY A 55 10.18 25.41 -12.08
N GLU A 56 9.51 24.34 -11.67
CA GLU A 56 8.89 24.28 -10.33
C GLU A 56 8.70 22.84 -9.81
N GLY A 57 9.75 22.08 -9.59
CA GLY A 57 9.64 20.75 -9.04
C GLY A 57 10.83 20.36 -8.17
N PHE A 58 10.59 19.39 -7.29
CA PHE A 58 11.63 18.81 -6.43
C PHE A 58 11.70 17.29 -6.68
N TYR A 59 12.86 16.71 -6.41
CA TYR A 59 13.07 15.27 -6.49
C TYR A 59 13.73 14.75 -5.23
N VAL A 60 13.24 13.62 -4.73
CA VAL A 60 13.81 12.91 -3.57
C VAL A 60 14.12 11.48 -4.02
N PRO A 61 15.39 11.11 -4.17
CA PRO A 61 15.79 9.73 -4.47
C PRO A 61 15.59 8.83 -3.25
N SER A 62 15.59 7.52 -3.46
CA SER A 62 15.54 6.51 -2.40
C SER A 62 16.95 5.99 -2.12
N THR A 63 17.73 6.75 -1.34
CA THR A 63 19.12 6.41 -0.97
C THR A 63 19.23 6.15 0.53
N PRO A 64 20.33 5.55 1.02
CA PRO A 64 20.52 5.36 2.47
C PRO A 64 20.37 6.64 3.30
N GLU A 65 20.64 7.82 2.71
CA GLU A 65 20.55 9.13 3.38
C GLU A 65 19.13 9.72 3.36
N THR A 66 18.24 9.19 2.51
CA THR A 66 16.90 9.74 2.29
C THR A 66 15.78 8.79 2.66
N VAL A 67 16.11 7.61 3.20
CA VAL A 67 15.12 6.62 3.61
C VAL A 67 15.24 6.25 5.08
N GLN A 68 14.13 5.78 5.63
CA GLN A 68 14.10 5.00 6.86
C GLN A 68 13.64 3.58 6.51
N TRP A 69 14.31 2.57 7.04
CA TRP A 69 13.94 1.18 6.79
C TRP A 69 13.29 0.56 8.03
N GLY A 70 12.04 0.15 7.88
CA GLY A 70 11.26 -0.51 8.94
C GLY A 70 10.50 0.43 9.88
N TYR A 71 10.75 1.72 9.84
CA TYR A 71 10.13 2.72 10.71
C TYR A 71 9.62 3.93 9.94
N LEU A 72 8.67 4.64 10.57
CA LEU A 72 8.11 5.89 10.06
C LEU A 72 8.74 7.10 10.75
N PRO A 73 8.84 8.24 10.06
CA PRO A 73 9.23 9.49 10.67
C PRO A 73 8.37 9.89 11.87
N ASN A 74 9.00 10.42 12.89
CA ASN A 74 8.39 10.96 14.09
C ASN A 74 8.81 12.43 14.32
N ARG A 75 8.42 13.05 15.45
CA ARG A 75 8.70 14.47 15.71
C ARG A 75 10.19 14.83 15.79
N ASP A 76 11.06 13.85 16.06
CA ASP A 76 12.50 14.04 16.19
C ASP A 76 13.25 13.75 14.87
N SER A 77 12.52 13.40 13.80
CA SER A 77 13.10 13.13 12.49
C SER A 77 13.51 14.43 11.79
N GLU A 78 14.73 14.47 11.29
CA GLU A 78 15.23 15.59 10.48
C GLU A 78 14.73 15.46 9.04
N PRO A 79 14.21 16.53 8.42
CA PRO A 79 13.78 16.47 7.03
C PRO A 79 14.97 16.40 6.08
N VAL A 80 14.86 15.56 5.06
CA VAL A 80 15.88 15.45 3.98
C VAL A 80 15.78 16.61 2.99
N LEU A 81 14.63 17.30 2.96
CA LEU A 81 14.34 18.46 2.12
C LEU A 81 13.26 19.31 2.77
N THR A 82 13.32 20.64 2.56
CA THR A 82 12.22 21.56 2.90
C THR A 82 11.71 22.23 1.64
N VAL A 83 10.38 22.24 1.45
CA VAL A 83 9.73 22.79 0.25
C VAL A 83 8.62 23.78 0.63
N PRO A 84 8.33 24.80 -0.20
CA PRO A 84 7.16 25.65 -0.01
C PRO A 84 5.84 24.87 -0.12
N SER A 85 4.79 25.32 0.58
CA SER A 85 3.44 24.78 0.40
C SER A 85 2.96 24.97 -1.04
N GLY A 86 2.34 23.93 -1.62
CA GLY A 86 1.91 23.86 -3.02
C GLY A 86 2.97 23.29 -3.98
N SER A 87 4.15 22.94 -3.47
CA SER A 87 5.22 22.37 -4.30
C SER A 87 4.84 21.02 -4.90
N VAL A 88 5.38 20.76 -6.10
CA VAL A 88 5.34 19.45 -6.75
C VAL A 88 6.62 18.71 -6.43
N VAL A 89 6.50 17.51 -5.87
CA VAL A 89 7.63 16.69 -5.46
C VAL A 89 7.52 15.30 -6.07
N THR A 90 8.57 14.86 -6.75
CA THR A 90 8.72 13.51 -7.28
C THR A 90 9.61 12.70 -6.34
N PHE A 91 9.19 11.52 -5.98
CA PHE A 91 9.96 10.58 -5.16
C PHE A 91 10.35 9.37 -5.99
N ASP A 92 11.52 8.81 -5.71
CA ASP A 92 11.73 7.39 -5.97
C ASP A 92 11.34 6.59 -4.73
N THR A 93 10.67 5.47 -4.94
CA THR A 93 10.32 4.53 -3.87
C THR A 93 10.71 3.12 -4.27
N LEU A 94 11.04 2.31 -3.28
CA LEU A 94 11.44 0.92 -3.47
C LEU A 94 10.42 -0.02 -2.84
N SER A 95 10.07 -1.06 -3.57
CA SER A 95 9.51 -2.27 -2.98
C SER A 95 10.54 -2.91 -2.06
N HIS A 96 10.09 -3.45 -0.96
CA HIS A 96 10.95 -4.19 -0.02
C HIS A 96 11.34 -5.59 -0.54
N GLU A 97 10.69 -6.07 -1.60
CA GLU A 97 10.96 -7.39 -2.17
C GLU A 97 12.33 -7.44 -2.86
N GLY A 98 13.06 -8.49 -2.58
CA GLY A 98 14.48 -8.64 -2.96
C GLY A 98 15.48 -8.02 -1.97
N LEU A 99 14.99 -7.22 -0.99
CA LEU A 99 15.82 -6.52 -0.02
C LEU A 99 15.89 -7.23 1.34
N LEU A 100 14.88 -8.04 1.67
CA LEU A 100 14.73 -8.68 2.97
C LEU A 100 15.59 -9.95 3.12
N GLU A 101 15.81 -10.37 4.35
CA GLU A 101 16.64 -11.54 4.67
C GLU A 101 16.09 -12.85 4.11
N ASP A 102 14.77 -13.01 4.09
CA ASP A 102 14.11 -14.19 3.52
C ASP A 102 14.23 -14.30 1.99
N GLN A 103 14.85 -13.30 1.37
CA GLN A 103 15.21 -13.25 -0.05
C GLN A 103 16.71 -13.00 -0.26
N GLY A 104 17.52 -13.21 0.80
CA GLY A 104 18.97 -13.14 0.75
C GLY A 104 19.58 -11.75 0.88
N ARG A 105 18.77 -10.69 1.13
CA ARG A 105 19.24 -9.29 1.26
C ARG A 105 20.16 -8.84 0.11
N ASN A 106 19.94 -9.40 -1.07
CA ASN A 106 20.73 -9.13 -2.26
C ASN A 106 19.82 -9.11 -3.49
N PRO A 107 19.29 -7.94 -3.89
CA PRO A 107 18.33 -7.84 -4.98
C PRO A 107 18.88 -8.32 -6.32
N GLU A 108 20.18 -8.14 -6.57
CA GLU A 108 20.82 -8.61 -7.80
C GLU A 108 20.78 -10.15 -7.88
N ALA A 109 21.17 -10.84 -6.81
CA ALA A 109 21.17 -12.29 -6.75
C ALA A 109 19.73 -12.86 -6.74
N TYR A 110 18.82 -12.23 -6.00
CA TYR A 110 17.43 -12.65 -5.91
C TYR A 110 16.73 -12.58 -7.27
N PHE A 111 16.78 -11.43 -7.93
CA PHE A 111 16.12 -11.25 -9.22
C PHE A 111 16.80 -11.97 -10.37
N ALA A 112 18.11 -12.29 -10.27
CA ALA A 112 18.79 -13.14 -11.25
C ALA A 112 18.17 -14.56 -11.33
N GLY A 113 17.55 -15.06 -10.25
CA GLY A 113 16.78 -16.29 -10.23
C GLY A 113 15.55 -16.30 -11.16
N PHE A 114 15.10 -15.12 -11.59
CA PHE A 114 13.97 -14.90 -12.50
C PHE A 114 14.40 -14.32 -13.86
N GLU A 115 15.68 -14.51 -14.24
CA GLU A 115 16.28 -14.03 -15.50
C GLU A 115 16.36 -12.49 -15.61
N VAL A 116 16.17 -11.77 -14.49
CA VAL A 116 16.38 -10.31 -14.46
C VAL A 116 17.88 -10.02 -14.40
N THR A 117 18.43 -9.46 -15.48
CA THR A 117 19.85 -9.09 -15.53
C THR A 117 20.11 -7.80 -14.75
N ARG A 118 21.35 -7.59 -14.32
CA ARG A 118 21.77 -6.46 -13.47
C ARG A 118 21.26 -5.08 -13.95
N GLU A 119 21.18 -4.87 -15.23
CA GLU A 119 20.75 -3.60 -15.84
C GLU A 119 19.27 -3.26 -15.57
N PHE A 120 18.47 -4.26 -15.20
CA PHE A 120 17.05 -4.09 -14.83
C PHE A 120 16.84 -4.06 -13.32
N VAL A 121 17.83 -4.35 -12.51
CA VAL A 121 17.79 -4.18 -11.05
C VAL A 121 18.10 -2.74 -10.69
N LEU A 122 17.35 -2.15 -9.77
CA LEU A 122 17.49 -0.75 -9.38
C LEU A 122 18.80 -0.53 -8.58
N ASP A 123 19.55 0.50 -8.94
CA ASP A 123 20.80 0.85 -8.30
C ASP A 123 20.64 1.24 -6.82
N ASP A 124 19.57 1.96 -6.50
CA ASP A 124 19.23 2.35 -5.13
C ASP A 124 18.83 1.15 -4.25
N ALA A 125 18.17 0.13 -4.79
CA ALA A 125 17.92 -1.12 -4.07
C ALA A 125 19.22 -1.82 -3.67
N ILE A 126 20.21 -1.86 -4.58
CA ILE A 126 21.54 -2.41 -4.29
C ILE A 126 22.29 -1.55 -3.28
N GLN A 127 22.19 -0.22 -3.37
CA GLN A 127 22.85 0.69 -2.44
C GLN A 127 22.30 0.53 -1.02
N ILE A 128 21.00 0.41 -0.84
CA ILE A 128 20.38 0.22 0.48
C ILE A 128 20.82 -1.09 1.11
N THR A 129 20.74 -2.21 0.39
CA THR A 129 21.15 -3.51 0.92
C THR A 129 22.65 -3.63 1.15
N GLY A 130 23.46 -2.89 0.41
CA GLY A 130 24.92 -2.82 0.56
C GLY A 130 25.41 -1.78 1.58
N SER A 131 24.51 -0.98 2.15
CA SER A 131 24.85 0.04 3.15
C SER A 131 24.95 -0.55 4.56
N ASP A 132 25.41 0.29 5.52
CA ASP A 132 25.47 -0.05 6.95
C ASP A 132 24.09 0.12 7.65
N MET A 133 23.01 0.31 6.91
CA MET A 133 21.66 0.41 7.50
C MET A 133 21.30 -0.88 8.21
N ALA A 134 21.08 -0.75 9.53
CA ALA A 134 20.59 -1.86 10.33
C ALA A 134 19.12 -2.17 9.97
N HIS A 135 18.80 -3.44 9.88
CA HIS A 135 17.43 -3.94 9.74
C HIS A 135 17.35 -5.34 10.31
N ASP A 136 16.46 -5.52 11.28
CA ASP A 136 16.15 -6.80 11.91
C ASP A 136 14.86 -7.36 11.30
N PHE A 137 14.97 -8.39 10.49
CA PHE A 137 13.85 -9.01 9.79
C PHE A 137 12.70 -9.47 10.70
N ALA A 138 13.01 -9.82 11.96
CA ALA A 138 12.01 -10.30 12.90
C ALA A 138 11.30 -9.16 13.66
N ALA A 139 11.98 -8.03 13.87
CA ALA A 139 11.52 -6.94 14.72
C ALA A 139 11.06 -5.71 13.96
N ASP A 140 11.74 -5.37 12.86
CA ASP A 140 11.47 -4.17 12.09
C ASP A 140 10.38 -4.39 11.04
N GLY A 141 9.75 -3.33 10.55
CA GLY A 141 8.86 -3.40 9.40
C GLY A 141 9.64 -3.62 8.11
N PRO A 142 9.00 -4.12 7.04
CA PRO A 142 9.68 -4.40 5.78
C PRO A 142 9.96 -3.12 4.96
N HIS A 143 9.19 -2.06 5.15
CA HIS A 143 9.07 -0.96 4.22
C HIS A 143 10.29 -0.05 4.19
N VAL A 144 10.72 0.30 2.96
CA VAL A 144 11.68 1.36 2.69
C VAL A 144 10.90 2.66 2.51
N VAL A 145 10.99 3.56 3.48
CA VAL A 145 10.19 4.79 3.56
C VAL A 145 11.04 5.97 3.12
N THR A 146 10.70 6.60 1.98
CA THR A 146 11.43 7.75 1.43
C THR A 146 10.95 9.05 2.05
N GLY A 147 11.88 9.86 2.53
CA GLY A 147 11.64 11.12 3.26
C GLY A 147 12.24 11.09 4.67
N PRO A 148 11.73 11.93 5.62
CA PRO A 148 10.65 12.87 5.41
C PRO A 148 11.06 14.17 4.72
N ILE A 149 10.09 14.88 4.16
CA ILE A 149 10.27 16.26 3.72
C ILE A 149 9.44 17.22 4.56
N ALA A 150 9.98 18.39 4.87
CA ALA A 150 9.26 19.43 5.56
C ALA A 150 8.53 20.36 4.57
N ILE A 151 7.31 20.77 4.90
CA ILE A 151 6.56 21.75 4.14
C ILE A 151 6.53 23.07 4.93
N GLU A 152 7.01 24.17 4.31
CA GLU A 152 7.09 25.48 4.94
C GLU A 152 5.74 25.96 5.45
N GLY A 153 5.71 26.44 6.69
CA GLY A 153 4.53 27.00 7.31
C GLY A 153 3.50 25.99 7.80
N ALA A 154 3.79 24.69 7.70
CA ALA A 154 2.95 23.65 8.28
C ALA A 154 3.10 23.61 9.80
N GLU A 155 1.99 23.66 10.52
CA GLU A 155 1.92 23.68 11.98
C GLU A 155 0.94 22.60 12.48
N PRO A 156 1.09 22.11 13.72
CA PRO A 156 0.10 21.21 14.32
C PRO A 156 -1.31 21.80 14.28
N GLY A 157 -2.29 20.99 13.82
CA GLY A 157 -3.68 21.39 13.63
C GLY A 157 -4.02 21.85 12.21
N ASP A 158 -3.04 22.05 11.34
CA ASP A 158 -3.25 22.21 9.91
C ASP A 158 -3.53 20.84 9.25
N ILE A 159 -3.89 20.86 7.97
CA ILE A 159 -4.10 19.66 7.15
C ILE A 159 -3.10 19.67 5.99
N LEU A 160 -2.44 18.54 5.77
CA LEU A 160 -1.68 18.34 4.55
C LEU A 160 -2.60 17.73 3.48
N LYS A 161 -2.81 18.48 2.40
CA LYS A 161 -3.45 18.02 1.17
C LYS A 161 -2.38 17.44 0.25
N ILE A 162 -2.51 16.17 -0.11
CA ILE A 162 -1.59 15.39 -0.94
C ILE A 162 -2.33 15.01 -2.22
N GLU A 163 -2.04 15.69 -3.33
CA GLU A 163 -2.61 15.39 -4.62
C GLU A 163 -1.65 14.47 -5.40
N THR A 164 -2.08 13.26 -5.69
CA THR A 164 -1.30 12.28 -6.47
C THR A 164 -1.39 12.61 -7.96
N LEU A 165 -0.35 13.20 -8.53
CA LEU A 165 -0.36 13.67 -9.92
C LEU A 165 -0.01 12.55 -10.90
N SER A 166 0.92 11.67 -10.55
CA SER A 166 1.31 10.52 -11.35
C SER A 166 2.01 9.46 -10.49
N ILE A 167 1.95 8.21 -10.92
CA ILE A 167 2.71 7.10 -10.34
C ILE A 167 3.23 6.27 -11.50
N ILE A 168 4.55 6.18 -11.64
CA ILE A 168 5.19 5.51 -12.76
C ILE A 168 5.94 4.27 -12.25
N PRO A 169 5.67 3.07 -12.80
CA PRO A 169 6.46 1.87 -12.52
C PRO A 169 7.95 2.09 -12.80
N ARG A 170 8.83 1.68 -11.88
CA ARG A 170 10.29 1.78 -12.06
C ARG A 170 10.91 0.51 -12.61
N THR A 171 10.22 -0.62 -12.51
CA THR A 171 10.67 -1.94 -13.01
C THR A 171 9.59 -2.58 -13.88
N GLY A 172 9.94 -3.58 -14.67
CA GLY A 172 9.00 -4.38 -15.44
C GLY A 172 8.51 -5.62 -14.68
N TYR A 173 8.67 -5.66 -13.36
CA TYR A 173 8.31 -6.80 -12.52
C TYR A 173 8.04 -6.34 -11.09
N GLY A 174 7.27 -7.14 -10.38
CA GLY A 174 7.03 -7.05 -8.95
C GLY A 174 6.98 -8.43 -8.31
N VAL A 175 6.64 -8.49 -7.04
CA VAL A 175 6.56 -9.74 -6.27
C VAL A 175 5.35 -9.71 -5.35
N ILE A 176 4.68 -10.86 -5.20
CA ILE A 176 3.61 -11.06 -4.20
C ILE A 176 4.14 -12.09 -3.21
N SER A 177 4.19 -11.73 -1.93
CA SER A 177 4.76 -12.59 -0.90
C SER A 177 3.74 -13.04 0.14
N ASN A 178 3.95 -14.25 0.63
CA ASN A 178 3.27 -14.79 1.80
C ASN A 178 4.30 -15.38 2.76
N ARG A 179 4.23 -14.97 4.03
CA ARG A 179 5.21 -15.31 5.07
C ARG A 179 4.55 -16.01 6.24
N HIS A 180 5.23 -16.99 6.84
CA HIS A 180 4.71 -17.76 7.98
C HIS A 180 4.21 -16.86 9.12
N GLY A 181 3.01 -17.20 9.61
CA GLY A 181 2.36 -16.47 10.71
C GLY A 181 1.77 -15.11 10.31
N LYS A 182 1.76 -14.77 9.02
CA LYS A 182 1.25 -13.51 8.47
C LYS A 182 0.21 -13.78 7.38
N GLY A 183 -0.35 -12.71 6.79
CA GLY A 183 -1.44 -12.84 5.82
C GLY A 183 -2.81 -13.05 6.48
N ALA A 184 -3.85 -13.20 5.65
CA ALA A 184 -5.23 -13.43 6.11
C ALA A 184 -5.46 -14.85 6.65
N LEU A 185 -4.59 -15.81 6.29
CA LEU A 185 -4.66 -17.22 6.69
C LEU A 185 -3.35 -17.66 7.39
N PRO A 186 -2.98 -17.07 8.54
CA PRO A 186 -1.63 -17.16 9.11
C PRO A 186 -1.25 -18.53 9.69
N GLY A 187 -2.11 -19.53 9.63
CA GLY A 187 -1.83 -20.91 10.07
C GLY A 187 -2.01 -21.94 8.96
N GLU A 188 -2.43 -21.46 7.79
CA GLU A 188 -2.73 -22.31 6.62
C GLU A 188 -1.75 -22.02 5.47
N PHE A 189 -1.33 -20.76 5.31
CA PHE A 189 -0.40 -20.32 4.28
C PHE A 189 0.83 -19.60 4.85
N PRO A 190 2.02 -19.75 4.22
CA PRO A 190 2.31 -20.66 3.11
C PRO A 190 2.19 -22.15 3.51
N GLU A 191 1.78 -23.01 2.56
CA GLU A 191 1.65 -24.47 2.76
C GLU A 191 3.00 -25.21 2.77
N THR A 192 4.07 -24.52 3.10
CA THR A 192 5.43 -25.03 3.18
C THR A 192 5.76 -25.50 4.60
N SER A 193 6.93 -26.11 4.79
CA SER A 193 7.42 -26.50 6.10
C SER A 193 7.63 -25.26 6.99
N ALA A 194 7.58 -25.44 8.31
CA ALA A 194 7.94 -24.36 9.24
C ALA A 194 9.38 -23.88 8.99
N PRO A 195 9.68 -22.60 9.26
CA PRO A 195 11.02 -22.05 9.10
C PRO A 195 12.08 -22.86 9.85
N ALA A 196 13.24 -23.05 9.20
CA ALA A 196 14.40 -23.70 9.79
C ALA A 196 15.04 -22.82 10.87
N ALA A 197 15.68 -23.42 11.85
CA ALA A 197 16.31 -22.69 12.94
C ALA A 197 17.57 -21.87 12.51
N ASP A 198 18.12 -22.16 11.34
CA ASP A 198 19.27 -21.48 10.72
C ASP A 198 18.86 -20.62 9.52
N ALA A 199 17.58 -20.32 9.39
CA ALA A 199 17.08 -19.37 8.39
C ALA A 199 17.76 -17.99 8.58
N SER A 200 18.31 -17.45 7.51
CA SER A 200 19.07 -16.20 7.51
C SER A 200 19.22 -15.65 6.09
N ALA A 201 19.82 -14.49 5.91
CA ALA A 201 20.15 -13.95 4.60
C ALA A 201 21.09 -14.86 3.76
N GLU A 202 21.95 -15.64 4.41
CA GLU A 202 22.82 -16.64 3.77
C GLU A 202 22.08 -17.96 3.46
N ASN A 203 20.96 -18.20 4.14
CA ASN A 203 20.07 -19.35 3.93
C ASN A 203 18.61 -18.90 3.82
N PRO A 204 18.24 -18.10 2.81
CA PRO A 204 16.91 -17.51 2.69
C PRO A 204 15.81 -18.54 2.48
N GLU A 205 16.11 -19.65 1.79
CA GLU A 205 15.17 -20.77 1.61
C GLU A 205 14.77 -21.40 2.95
N GLY A 206 15.61 -21.26 3.99
CA GLY A 206 15.31 -21.71 5.34
C GLY A 206 14.08 -21.06 5.96
N TYR A 207 13.69 -19.88 5.53
CA TYR A 207 12.46 -19.21 5.98
C TYR A 207 11.19 -19.91 5.49
N GLN A 208 11.28 -20.69 4.41
CA GLN A 208 10.14 -21.40 3.83
C GLN A 208 8.95 -20.48 3.46
N ASN A 209 9.21 -19.20 3.25
CA ASN A 209 8.24 -18.23 2.75
C ASN A 209 8.01 -18.43 1.24
N VAL A 210 6.90 -17.93 0.73
CA VAL A 210 6.57 -17.99 -0.69
C VAL A 210 6.54 -16.59 -1.26
N SER A 211 7.35 -16.36 -2.28
CA SER A 211 7.37 -15.10 -3.04
C SER A 211 7.12 -15.42 -4.51
N VAL A 212 6.05 -14.85 -5.06
CA VAL A 212 5.62 -15.09 -6.44
C VAL A 212 6.08 -13.93 -7.31
N PHE A 213 7.14 -14.17 -8.08
CA PHE A 213 7.62 -13.20 -9.06
C PHE A 213 6.54 -12.97 -10.13
N THR A 214 6.27 -11.71 -10.44
CA THR A 214 5.16 -11.30 -11.30
C THR A 214 5.66 -10.24 -12.29
N PRO A 215 5.95 -10.62 -13.55
CA PRO A 215 6.32 -9.66 -14.58
C PRO A 215 5.13 -8.80 -14.98
N ILE A 216 5.44 -7.60 -15.45
CA ILE A 216 4.46 -6.67 -16.01
C ILE A 216 4.47 -6.80 -17.52
N LEU A 217 3.32 -7.12 -18.08
CA LEU A 217 3.12 -7.27 -19.52
C LEU A 217 2.33 -6.08 -20.08
N GLU A 218 2.72 -5.58 -21.24
CA GLU A 218 1.97 -4.56 -21.97
C GLU A 218 1.04 -5.21 -23.00
N ARG A 219 -0.22 -4.79 -22.99
CA ARG A 219 -1.25 -5.21 -23.95
C ARG A 219 -2.03 -3.97 -24.42
N GLU A 220 -1.87 -3.60 -25.68
CA GLU A 220 -2.61 -2.48 -26.27
C GLU A 220 -2.47 -1.15 -25.48
N GLY A 221 -1.30 -0.90 -24.91
CA GLY A 221 -1.00 0.30 -24.12
C GLY A 221 -1.49 0.23 -22.65
N GLN A 222 -1.96 -0.92 -22.22
CA GLN A 222 -2.29 -1.19 -20.81
C GLN A 222 -1.31 -2.19 -20.21
N PHE A 223 -1.07 -2.07 -18.91
CA PHE A 223 -0.15 -2.93 -18.20
C PHE A 223 -0.89 -3.94 -17.31
N TYR A 224 -0.37 -5.16 -17.26
CA TYR A 224 -0.95 -6.30 -16.54
C TYR A 224 0.14 -7.03 -15.76
N GLY A 225 -0.17 -7.43 -14.53
CA GLY A 225 0.59 -8.46 -13.82
C GLY A 225 0.23 -9.84 -14.34
N ALA A 226 1.19 -10.76 -14.39
CA ALA A 226 1.02 -12.07 -14.98
C ALA A 226 1.46 -13.21 -14.04
N LEU A 227 0.56 -14.17 -13.81
CA LEU A 227 0.78 -15.34 -12.97
C LEU A 227 0.51 -16.62 -13.78
N HIS A 228 1.28 -17.69 -13.56
CA HIS A 228 0.98 -18.99 -14.16
C HIS A 228 0.04 -19.81 -13.27
N THR A 229 -0.89 -20.51 -13.91
CA THR A 229 -1.60 -21.63 -13.28
C THR A 229 -0.72 -22.86 -13.22
N ALA A 230 -1.08 -23.86 -12.40
CA ALA A 230 -0.39 -25.15 -12.37
C ALA A 230 -0.43 -25.89 -13.73
N ALA A 231 -1.33 -25.53 -14.64
CA ALA A 231 -1.40 -26.05 -16.01
C ALA A 231 -0.49 -25.29 -16.99
N GLY A 232 0.21 -24.24 -16.53
CA GLY A 232 1.06 -23.39 -17.36
C GLY A 232 0.30 -22.34 -18.18
N GLU A 233 -0.98 -22.11 -17.89
CA GLU A 233 -1.75 -21.01 -18.48
C GLU A 233 -1.44 -19.72 -17.73
N THR A 234 -1.49 -18.58 -18.42
CA THR A 234 -1.26 -17.27 -17.81
C THR A 234 -2.57 -16.63 -17.39
N VAL A 235 -2.62 -16.16 -16.12
CA VAL A 235 -3.66 -15.27 -15.60
C VAL A 235 -3.10 -13.86 -15.63
N GLU A 236 -3.73 -12.96 -16.41
CA GLU A 236 -3.37 -11.55 -16.49
C GLU A 236 -4.41 -10.73 -15.71
N PHE A 237 -3.93 -9.78 -14.89
CA PHE A 237 -4.78 -8.83 -14.18
C PHE A 237 -4.25 -7.41 -14.35
N PRO A 238 -5.12 -6.40 -14.52
CA PRO A 238 -4.68 -5.03 -14.77
C PRO A 238 -3.94 -4.47 -13.56
N ILE A 239 -2.85 -3.73 -13.80
CA ILE A 239 -2.22 -2.93 -12.75
C ILE A 239 -2.94 -1.59 -12.60
N ARG A 240 -3.05 -1.13 -11.36
CA ARG A 240 -3.55 0.18 -10.94
C ARG A 240 -2.63 0.70 -9.85
N PRO A 241 -1.53 1.38 -10.23
CA PRO A 241 -0.50 1.78 -9.29
C PRO A 241 -0.97 2.77 -8.24
N PHE A 242 -0.59 2.54 -7.00
CA PHE A 242 -0.81 3.46 -5.88
C PHE A 242 0.32 3.32 -4.84
N MET A 243 0.35 4.23 -3.87
CA MET A 243 1.28 4.14 -2.74
C MET A 243 0.52 3.59 -1.53
N GLY A 244 0.89 2.39 -1.07
CA GLY A 244 0.31 1.79 0.13
C GLY A 244 0.59 2.65 1.37
N LEU A 245 1.77 3.28 1.39
CA LEU A 245 2.24 4.06 2.51
C LEU A 245 2.42 5.54 2.14
N MET A 246 1.57 6.40 2.72
CA MET A 246 1.67 7.85 2.71
C MET A 246 1.33 8.41 4.10
N GLY A 247 2.18 9.26 4.67
CA GLY A 247 1.96 9.76 6.00
C GLY A 247 2.69 11.06 6.34
N VAL A 248 2.32 11.62 7.48
CA VAL A 248 3.01 12.73 8.15
C VAL A 248 3.56 12.26 9.49
N ALA A 249 4.61 12.89 10.00
CA ALA A 249 5.23 12.45 11.24
C ALA A 249 4.24 12.49 12.42
N SER A 250 4.32 11.46 13.26
CA SER A 250 3.57 11.39 14.51
C SER A 250 4.24 12.20 15.62
N ASP A 251 3.44 12.79 16.52
CA ASP A 251 3.93 13.56 17.68
C ASP A 251 4.38 12.63 18.83
N THR A 252 5.42 11.84 18.56
CA THR A 252 6.11 10.99 19.54
C THR A 252 7.61 11.01 19.31
N SER A 253 8.38 10.71 20.36
CA SER A 253 9.82 10.40 20.26
C SER A 253 10.11 8.90 20.20
N ASP A 254 9.08 8.06 20.32
CA ASP A 254 9.24 6.62 20.20
C ASP A 254 9.42 6.22 18.72
N LEU A 255 10.09 5.10 18.47
CA LEU A 255 10.14 4.49 17.15
C LEU A 255 8.74 4.08 16.70
N VAL A 256 8.34 4.53 15.53
CA VAL A 256 7.03 4.21 14.93
C VAL A 256 7.23 3.14 13.88
N HIS A 257 6.76 1.93 14.16
CA HIS A 257 6.87 0.79 13.26
C HIS A 257 6.12 1.04 11.95
N SER A 258 6.72 0.70 10.80
CA SER A 258 6.18 1.07 9.48
C SER A 258 4.90 0.32 9.09
N VAL A 259 4.60 -0.85 9.70
CA VAL A 259 3.47 -1.69 9.32
C VAL A 259 2.11 -1.11 9.75
N PRO A 260 1.81 -0.76 11.02
CA PRO A 260 0.46 -0.34 11.38
C PRO A 260 0.15 1.09 10.95
N PRO A 261 -0.91 1.34 10.18
CA PRO A 261 -1.41 2.69 9.92
C PRO A 261 -2.09 3.29 11.15
N ALA A 262 -2.19 4.63 11.19
CA ALA A 262 -2.88 5.36 12.25
C ALA A 262 -3.44 6.71 11.74
N ALA A 263 -3.85 7.60 12.66
CA ALA A 263 -4.39 8.92 12.32
C ALA A 263 -3.44 9.79 11.49
N TYR A 264 -2.14 9.56 11.56
CA TYR A 264 -1.13 10.24 10.74
C TYR A 264 -1.00 9.67 9.30
N GLY A 265 -1.83 8.72 8.90
CA GLY A 265 -1.69 7.93 7.67
C GLY A 265 -0.78 6.73 7.90
N GLY A 266 0.28 6.62 7.14
CA GLY A 266 1.19 5.46 7.11
C GLY A 266 0.70 4.41 6.12
N ASN A 267 0.81 3.15 6.49
CA ASN A 267 0.53 1.97 5.66
C ASN A 267 -0.97 1.67 5.59
N MET A 268 -1.73 2.46 4.83
CA MET A 268 -3.20 2.37 4.77
C MET A 268 -3.70 1.37 3.73
N ASP A 269 -2.93 1.14 2.67
CA ASP A 269 -3.18 0.18 1.59
C ASP A 269 -4.57 0.34 0.96
N ILE A 270 -4.89 1.56 0.58
CA ILE A 270 -6.15 1.91 -0.08
C ILE A 270 -5.89 2.05 -1.59
N ASN A 271 -6.38 1.11 -2.36
CA ASN A 271 -6.05 1.00 -3.79
C ASN A 271 -6.67 2.11 -4.66
N GLU A 272 -7.63 2.90 -4.14
CA GLU A 272 -8.17 4.09 -4.78
C GLU A 272 -7.21 5.28 -4.76
N LEU A 273 -6.14 5.25 -3.94
CA LEU A 273 -5.19 6.36 -3.80
C LEU A 273 -4.14 6.41 -4.92
N GLY A 274 -4.52 6.00 -6.13
CA GLY A 274 -3.73 6.12 -7.36
C GLY A 274 -3.66 7.55 -7.92
N ALA A 275 -3.13 7.69 -9.13
CA ALA A 275 -3.04 8.98 -9.82
C ALA A 275 -4.43 9.62 -10.00
N GLY A 276 -4.55 10.91 -9.67
CA GLY A 276 -5.80 11.67 -9.67
C GLY A 276 -6.54 11.67 -8.33
N SER A 277 -6.08 10.92 -7.34
CA SER A 277 -6.63 10.98 -5.98
C SER A 277 -6.04 12.12 -5.17
N THR A 278 -6.71 12.45 -4.06
CA THR A 278 -6.22 13.38 -3.04
C THR A 278 -6.41 12.76 -1.67
N LEU A 279 -5.35 12.81 -0.84
CA LEU A 279 -5.38 12.41 0.56
C LEU A 279 -5.21 13.64 1.46
N TYR A 280 -5.96 13.70 2.54
CA TYR A 280 -5.91 14.75 3.56
C TYR A 280 -5.48 14.15 4.89
N LEU A 281 -4.36 14.62 5.43
CA LEU A 281 -3.81 14.12 6.69
C LEU A 281 -3.73 15.25 7.73
N PRO A 282 -4.14 15.00 8.99
CA PRO A 282 -3.96 15.96 10.07
C PRO A 282 -2.47 16.11 10.41
N ILE A 283 -1.96 17.34 10.42
CA ILE A 283 -0.57 17.64 10.77
C ILE A 283 -0.42 17.64 12.28
N ASN A 284 0.50 16.83 12.80
CA ASN A 284 0.74 16.69 14.23
C ASN A 284 2.04 17.37 14.70
N VAL A 285 2.99 17.60 13.77
CA VAL A 285 4.29 18.23 14.06
C VAL A 285 4.57 19.36 13.08
N ALA A 286 5.37 20.35 13.49
CA ALA A 286 5.78 21.44 12.60
C ALA A 286 6.51 20.89 11.37
N GLY A 287 6.23 21.48 10.20
CA GLY A 287 6.75 20.99 8.92
C GLY A 287 6.02 19.78 8.35
N ALA A 288 5.00 19.24 9.03
CA ALA A 288 4.29 18.01 8.66
C ALA A 288 5.18 16.78 8.58
N LEU A 289 6.37 16.88 7.99
CA LEU A 289 7.34 15.80 7.76
C LEU A 289 6.71 14.66 6.96
N PHE A 290 6.30 14.97 5.73
CA PHE A 290 5.67 14.02 4.80
C PHE A 290 6.65 12.94 4.32
N TYR A 291 6.17 11.71 4.23
CA TYR A 291 6.91 10.55 3.73
C TYR A 291 6.00 9.63 2.91
N THR A 292 6.63 8.81 2.06
CA THR A 292 5.94 7.81 1.25
C THR A 292 6.81 6.56 1.05
N GLY A 293 6.18 5.44 0.81
CA GLY A 293 6.84 4.15 0.59
C GLY A 293 5.82 3.10 0.18
N ASP A 294 6.23 1.83 0.26
CA ASP A 294 5.36 0.69 0.00
C ASP A 294 4.58 0.82 -1.31
N PRO A 295 5.29 0.85 -2.43
CA PRO A 295 4.68 1.08 -3.74
C PRO A 295 4.06 -0.19 -4.30
N HIS A 296 2.79 -0.13 -4.68
CA HIS A 296 2.01 -1.24 -5.19
C HIS A 296 1.63 -1.05 -6.67
N ALA A 297 1.81 -2.10 -7.50
CA ALA A 297 1.30 -2.11 -8.87
C ALA A 297 -0.18 -2.50 -8.92
N ALA A 298 -0.61 -3.40 -8.06
CA ALA A 298 -2.00 -3.83 -7.94
C ALA A 298 -2.26 -4.46 -6.57
N GLN A 299 -3.42 -4.19 -6.02
CA GLN A 299 -3.94 -4.82 -4.81
C GLN A 299 -5.43 -5.03 -4.97
N GLY A 300 -5.92 -6.19 -4.55
CA GLY A 300 -7.34 -6.40 -4.26
C GLY A 300 -7.63 -6.02 -2.81
N ASP A 301 -8.85 -5.57 -2.53
CA ASP A 301 -9.28 -5.27 -1.17
C ASP A 301 -9.08 -6.47 -0.25
N GLY A 302 -8.53 -6.19 0.93
CA GLY A 302 -8.15 -7.18 1.92
C GLY A 302 -6.68 -7.56 1.94
N GLU A 303 -5.92 -7.38 0.85
CA GLU A 303 -4.47 -7.67 0.77
C GLU A 303 -4.09 -9.05 1.35
N VAL A 304 -4.85 -10.06 0.98
CA VAL A 304 -4.97 -11.31 1.73
C VAL A 304 -3.71 -12.17 1.81
N ALA A 305 -2.76 -12.01 0.88
CA ALA A 305 -1.52 -12.79 0.89
C ALA A 305 -0.53 -12.36 1.99
N LEU A 306 -0.50 -11.14 2.37
CA LEU A 306 0.37 -10.34 3.23
C LEU A 306 0.89 -9.11 2.50
N THR A 307 1.20 -9.26 1.21
CA THR A 307 1.62 -8.14 0.36
C THR A 307 0.69 -8.02 -0.83
N ALA A 308 0.62 -6.84 -1.40
CA ALA A 308 0.09 -6.59 -2.72
C ALA A 308 1.04 -7.13 -3.82
N LEU A 309 0.84 -6.73 -5.06
CA LEU A 309 1.90 -6.81 -6.06
C LEU A 309 2.88 -5.66 -5.79
N GLU A 310 3.87 -5.97 -4.95
CA GLU A 310 4.94 -5.06 -4.55
C GLU A 310 5.78 -4.66 -5.75
N HIS A 311 5.95 -3.36 -5.96
CA HIS A 311 6.56 -2.89 -7.19
C HIS A 311 7.13 -1.48 -7.04
N SER A 312 8.44 -1.29 -7.22
CA SER A 312 9.08 0.01 -7.09
C SER A 312 8.49 1.05 -8.05
N MET A 313 8.15 2.23 -7.52
CA MET A 313 7.42 3.28 -8.23
C MET A 313 8.11 4.64 -8.14
N ARG A 314 7.74 5.54 -9.05
CA ARG A 314 8.09 6.96 -9.02
C ARG A 314 6.81 7.78 -8.95
N PRO A 315 6.30 8.05 -7.73
CA PRO A 315 5.17 8.94 -7.54
C PRO A 315 5.57 10.41 -7.64
N THR A 316 4.62 11.25 -8.10
CA THR A 316 4.71 12.70 -8.06
C THR A 316 3.49 13.26 -7.35
N PHE A 317 3.71 14.06 -6.32
CA PHE A 317 2.66 14.66 -5.51
C PHE A 317 2.72 16.20 -5.58
N ARG A 318 1.55 16.85 -5.44
CA ARG A 318 1.48 18.24 -4.99
C ARG A 318 1.13 18.25 -3.51
N LEU A 319 1.92 18.96 -2.70
CA LEU A 319 1.81 19.00 -1.26
C LEU A 319 1.40 20.41 -0.81
N THR A 320 0.18 20.55 -0.32
CA THR A 320 -0.39 21.85 0.06
C THR A 320 -0.83 21.84 1.51
N VAL A 321 -0.38 22.82 2.30
CA VAL A 321 -0.87 23.03 3.66
C VAL A 321 -2.17 23.82 3.61
N LEU A 322 -3.21 23.28 4.21
CA LEU A 322 -4.50 23.94 4.41
C LEU A 322 -4.65 24.33 5.89
N LYS A 323 -5.00 25.57 6.14
CA LYS A 323 -5.28 26.08 7.49
C LYS A 323 -6.76 25.79 7.85
N PRO A 324 -7.09 25.72 9.15
CA PRO A 324 -8.49 25.63 9.56
C PRO A 324 -9.33 26.74 8.95
N GLY A 325 -10.38 26.37 8.22
CA GLY A 325 -11.29 27.29 7.54
C GLY A 325 -10.89 27.70 6.11
N ASP A 326 -9.80 27.16 5.58
CA ASP A 326 -9.44 27.38 4.17
C ASP A 326 -10.45 26.72 3.22
N GLU A 327 -10.66 27.38 2.06
CA GLU A 327 -11.37 26.73 0.94
C GLU A 327 -10.57 25.52 0.46
N GLY A 328 -11.23 24.40 0.22
CA GLY A 328 -10.60 23.16 -0.24
C GLY A 328 -10.41 22.12 0.84
N LEU A 329 -10.79 22.41 2.09
CA LEU A 329 -10.98 21.36 3.09
C LEU A 329 -12.13 20.43 2.68
N PRO A 330 -11.98 19.10 2.86
CA PRO A 330 -13.04 18.14 2.51
C PRO A 330 -14.29 18.28 3.35
N VAL A 331 -14.17 18.84 4.56
CA VAL A 331 -15.27 19.06 5.51
C VAL A 331 -15.08 20.38 6.26
N SER A 332 -16.20 20.98 6.70
CA SER A 332 -16.16 22.07 7.67
C SER A 332 -15.99 21.47 9.08
N GLY A 333 -14.84 21.69 9.70
CA GLY A 333 -14.53 21.20 11.05
C GLY A 333 -13.13 20.57 11.13
N ASP A 334 -12.83 20.01 12.30
CA ASP A 334 -11.52 19.42 12.55
C ASP A 334 -11.42 18.06 11.85
N ILE A 335 -10.37 17.87 11.04
CA ILE A 335 -9.99 16.60 10.46
C ILE A 335 -8.95 15.97 11.40
N VAL A 336 -9.35 14.92 12.09
CA VAL A 336 -8.50 14.22 13.08
C VAL A 336 -8.13 12.80 12.62
N HIS A 337 -8.65 12.37 11.47
CA HIS A 337 -8.35 11.10 10.82
C HIS A 337 -8.10 11.33 9.32
N PRO A 338 -7.40 10.44 8.64
CA PRO A 338 -7.25 10.51 7.19
C PRO A 338 -8.61 10.54 6.48
N VAL A 339 -8.72 11.42 5.49
CA VAL A 339 -9.85 11.49 4.55
C VAL A 339 -9.27 11.57 3.16
N ALA A 340 -9.93 10.93 2.18
CA ALA A 340 -9.46 11.01 0.81
C ALA A 340 -10.59 11.28 -0.17
N GLU A 341 -10.22 11.55 -1.40
CA GLU A 341 -11.14 11.66 -2.52
C GLU A 341 -10.51 11.21 -3.83
N THR A 342 -11.38 10.72 -4.70
CA THR A 342 -11.11 10.55 -6.13
C THR A 342 -12.02 11.48 -6.93
N GLU A 343 -11.99 11.40 -8.25
CA GLU A 343 -12.99 12.09 -9.10
C GLU A 343 -14.41 11.70 -8.69
N ASP A 344 -14.65 10.41 -8.42
CA ASP A 344 -15.98 9.84 -8.22
C ASP A 344 -16.42 9.76 -6.76
N TYR A 345 -15.49 9.63 -5.80
CA TYR A 345 -15.81 9.28 -4.42
C TYR A 345 -15.17 10.24 -3.39
N TRP A 346 -15.89 10.44 -2.30
CA TRP A 346 -15.29 10.78 -1.01
C TRP A 346 -14.98 9.48 -0.28
N ILE A 347 -13.81 9.42 0.36
CA ILE A 347 -13.31 8.22 1.03
C ILE A 347 -13.11 8.53 2.51
N ALA A 348 -13.95 7.94 3.36
CA ALA A 348 -13.81 8.01 4.81
C ALA A 348 -13.15 6.73 5.32
N ILE A 349 -12.17 6.85 6.21
CA ILE A 349 -11.27 5.76 6.58
C ILE A 349 -11.44 5.41 8.05
N GLY A 350 -11.55 4.13 8.37
CA GLY A 350 -11.55 3.59 9.72
C GLY A 350 -10.39 2.61 9.91
N LEU A 351 -9.63 2.79 10.96
CA LEU A 351 -8.41 2.03 11.27
C LEU A 351 -8.48 1.47 12.70
N ASN A 352 -8.40 0.15 12.86
CA ASN A 352 -8.37 -0.50 14.16
C ASN A 352 -7.74 -1.89 14.09
N GLU A 353 -7.18 -2.37 15.20
CA GLU A 353 -6.70 -3.75 15.32
C GLU A 353 -7.85 -4.78 15.19
N ASP A 354 -9.06 -4.41 15.55
CA ASP A 354 -10.29 -5.20 15.38
C ASP A 354 -11.05 -4.71 14.15
N LEU A 355 -11.36 -5.60 13.20
CA LEU A 355 -12.01 -5.27 11.94
C LEU A 355 -13.43 -4.71 12.13
N ASP A 356 -14.16 -5.20 13.12
CA ASP A 356 -15.51 -4.69 13.42
C ASP A 356 -15.44 -3.25 13.98
N GLU A 357 -14.40 -2.93 14.76
CA GLU A 357 -14.17 -1.56 15.23
C GLU A 357 -13.66 -0.66 14.10
N ALA A 358 -12.83 -1.16 13.17
CA ALA A 358 -12.45 -0.43 11.97
C ALA A 358 -13.67 -0.05 11.13
N MET A 359 -14.62 -1.00 10.91
CA MET A 359 -15.90 -0.73 10.25
C MET A 359 -16.69 0.36 10.97
N LYS A 360 -16.82 0.27 12.30
CA LYS A 360 -17.54 1.29 13.09
C LYS A 360 -16.88 2.66 12.97
N GLU A 361 -15.54 2.70 12.92
CA GLU A 361 -14.82 3.96 12.74
C GLU A 361 -15.05 4.55 11.34
N ALA A 362 -14.97 3.75 10.28
CA ALA A 362 -15.30 4.18 8.93
C ALA A 362 -16.72 4.77 8.83
N VAL A 363 -17.70 4.13 9.47
CA VAL A 363 -19.10 4.65 9.53
C VAL A 363 -19.16 5.98 10.29
N ARG A 364 -18.45 6.13 11.43
CA ARG A 364 -18.43 7.40 12.19
C ARG A 364 -17.83 8.53 11.36
N GLN A 365 -16.68 8.27 10.68
CA GLN A 365 -16.01 9.24 9.81
C GLN A 365 -16.91 9.62 8.62
N SER A 366 -17.59 8.65 8.00
CA SER A 366 -18.55 8.88 6.92
C SER A 366 -19.72 9.77 7.36
N ILE A 367 -20.29 9.52 8.55
CA ILE A 367 -21.33 10.39 9.11
C ILE A 367 -20.76 11.80 9.33
N GLY A 368 -19.57 11.93 9.90
CA GLY A 368 -18.89 13.21 10.11
C GLY A 368 -18.71 13.98 8.80
N LEU A 369 -18.25 13.32 7.74
CA LEU A 369 -18.09 13.89 6.42
C LEU A 369 -19.42 14.41 5.84
N LEU A 370 -20.47 13.59 5.86
CA LEU A 370 -21.78 13.96 5.31
C LEU A 370 -22.47 15.09 6.11
N THR A 371 -22.33 15.08 7.42
CA THR A 371 -22.88 16.14 8.27
C THR A 371 -22.11 17.45 8.12
N GLY A 372 -20.79 17.40 8.05
CA GLY A 372 -19.93 18.58 7.94
C GLY A 372 -19.97 19.21 6.54
N ARG A 373 -20.05 18.40 5.50
CA ARG A 373 -20.00 18.87 4.11
C ARG A 373 -21.39 19.25 3.53
N TYR A 374 -22.41 18.47 3.85
CA TYR A 374 -23.75 18.58 3.22
C TYR A 374 -24.86 18.93 4.22
N GLU A 375 -24.54 19.27 5.46
CA GLU A 375 -25.50 19.58 6.52
C GLU A 375 -26.58 18.50 6.75
N MET A 376 -26.27 17.25 6.42
CA MET A 376 -27.20 16.15 6.67
C MET A 376 -27.36 15.91 8.18
N ASP A 377 -28.58 15.64 8.64
CA ASP A 377 -28.73 15.13 9.99
C ASP A 377 -28.17 13.71 10.12
N ARG A 378 -27.68 13.36 11.31
CA ARG A 378 -26.96 12.10 11.52
C ARG A 378 -27.77 10.84 11.20
N ALA A 379 -29.10 10.89 11.43
CA ALA A 379 -29.96 9.73 11.17
C ALA A 379 -30.16 9.52 9.66
N THR A 380 -30.34 10.61 8.92
CA THR A 380 -30.43 10.57 7.45
C THR A 380 -29.10 10.18 6.83
N ALA A 381 -27.97 10.71 7.35
CA ALA A 381 -26.64 10.30 6.91
C ALA A 381 -26.43 8.78 7.09
N LEU A 382 -26.74 8.23 8.27
CA LEU A 382 -26.60 6.79 8.51
C LEU A 382 -27.51 5.96 7.61
N ALA A 383 -28.75 6.41 7.36
CA ALA A 383 -29.66 5.72 6.46
C ALA A 383 -29.14 5.71 5.01
N TYR A 384 -28.59 6.83 4.54
CA TYR A 384 -27.96 6.93 3.21
C TYR A 384 -26.75 5.99 3.11
N LEU A 385 -25.85 6.01 4.09
CA LEU A 385 -24.67 5.13 4.11
C LEU A 385 -25.06 3.66 4.00
N SER A 386 -26.17 3.26 4.64
CA SER A 386 -26.64 1.87 4.58
C SER A 386 -27.22 1.46 3.22
N ALA A 387 -27.67 2.41 2.41
CA ALA A 387 -28.38 2.14 1.16
C ALA A 387 -27.54 2.45 -0.10
N GLY A 388 -26.61 3.38 -0.01
CA GLY A 388 -25.93 3.98 -1.16
C GLY A 388 -24.41 3.97 -1.10
N VAL A 389 -23.77 3.41 -0.05
CA VAL A 389 -22.31 3.47 0.12
C VAL A 389 -21.76 2.08 0.37
N ASP A 390 -20.73 1.72 -0.38
CA ASP A 390 -19.96 0.51 -0.16
C ASP A 390 -18.86 0.79 0.89
N PHE A 391 -18.67 -0.17 1.79
CA PHE A 391 -17.57 -0.19 2.76
C PHE A 391 -16.68 -1.37 2.45
N GLU A 392 -15.45 -1.08 2.09
CA GLU A 392 -14.47 -2.06 1.64
C GLU A 392 -13.37 -2.26 2.68
N VAL A 393 -12.83 -3.48 2.75
CA VAL A 393 -11.72 -3.80 3.65
C VAL A 393 -10.43 -3.51 2.91
N SER A 394 -9.73 -2.44 3.25
CA SER A 394 -8.49 -2.04 2.58
C SER A 394 -7.43 -3.14 2.69
N GLN A 395 -7.15 -3.58 3.91
CA GLN A 395 -6.23 -4.66 4.24
C GLN A 395 -6.57 -5.30 5.61
N VAL A 396 -6.14 -6.55 5.83
CA VAL A 396 -6.31 -7.29 7.09
C VAL A 396 -4.98 -7.77 7.69
N VAL A 397 -3.85 -7.33 7.15
CA VAL A 397 -2.53 -7.94 7.38
C VAL A 397 -1.56 -7.08 8.21
N ASP A 398 -1.85 -5.78 8.42
CA ASP A 398 -0.93 -4.81 9.01
C ASP A 398 -1.12 -4.55 10.51
N LYS A 399 -1.54 -5.55 11.25
CA LYS A 399 -1.89 -5.42 12.68
C LYS A 399 -3.10 -4.50 12.89
N THR A 400 -3.03 -3.23 12.49
CA THR A 400 -4.18 -2.32 12.36
C THR A 400 -4.85 -2.54 11.01
N LYS A 401 -6.08 -3.06 10.99
CA LYS A 401 -6.87 -3.28 9.77
C LYS A 401 -7.51 -1.99 9.30
N GLY A 402 -7.71 -1.89 7.98
CA GLY A 402 -8.35 -0.76 7.34
C GLY A 402 -9.74 -1.11 6.78
N VAL A 403 -10.69 -0.22 6.97
CA VAL A 403 -11.97 -0.20 6.24
C VAL A 403 -12.16 1.20 5.70
N HIS A 404 -12.52 1.31 4.43
CA HIS A 404 -12.83 2.61 3.83
C HIS A 404 -14.20 2.59 3.16
N ALA A 405 -14.85 3.76 3.15
CA ALA A 405 -16.15 3.97 2.55
C ALA A 405 -16.02 4.69 1.22
N LEU A 406 -16.67 4.20 0.19
CA LEU A 406 -16.77 4.84 -1.13
C LEU A 406 -18.07 5.60 -1.26
N ILE A 407 -18.09 6.89 -0.92
CA ILE A 407 -19.27 7.74 -0.93
C ILE A 407 -19.37 8.43 -2.30
N PRO A 408 -20.34 8.06 -3.19
CA PRO A 408 -20.42 8.61 -4.53
C PRO A 408 -20.70 10.12 -4.53
N LYS A 409 -19.81 10.92 -5.14
CA LYS A 409 -19.98 12.38 -5.23
C LYS A 409 -21.17 12.78 -6.11
N THR A 410 -21.52 11.96 -7.07
CA THR A 410 -22.65 12.17 -7.99
C THR A 410 -23.98 12.29 -7.26
N ASP A 411 -24.17 11.58 -6.15
CA ASP A 411 -25.42 11.57 -5.38
C ASP A 411 -25.70 12.93 -4.72
N PHE A 412 -24.66 13.75 -4.55
CA PHE A 412 -24.72 15.08 -3.91
C PHE A 412 -24.62 16.24 -4.89
N SER A 413 -24.61 15.98 -6.19
CA SER A 413 -24.38 16.99 -7.25
C SER A 413 -25.40 18.14 -7.26
N GLY A 414 -26.56 17.96 -6.63
CA GLY A 414 -27.61 18.98 -6.48
C GLY A 414 -27.59 19.75 -5.17
N LEU A 415 -26.67 19.44 -4.25
CA LEU A 415 -26.63 20.05 -2.94
C LEU A 415 -25.60 21.19 -2.85
N ALA A 416 -25.88 22.14 -1.98
CA ALA A 416 -24.88 23.15 -1.62
C ALA A 416 -23.78 22.48 -0.76
N VAL A 417 -22.54 22.90 -0.99
CA VAL A 417 -21.37 22.47 -0.21
C VAL A 417 -21.00 23.61 0.74
N ASN A 418 -20.80 23.29 2.02
CA ASN A 418 -20.35 24.21 3.06
C ASN A 418 -18.85 24.27 3.17
#